data_ba0b64c10c9694b7d43f6bdb60624412
#
_entry.id   ba0b64c10c9694b7d43f6bdb60624412
#
_cell.length_a   1.000
_cell.length_b   1.000
_cell.length_c   1.000
_cell.angle_alpha   90.00
_cell.angle_beta   90.00
_cell.angle_gamma   90.00
#
_symmetry.space_group_name_H-M   'P 1'
#
loop_
_entity.id
_entity.type
_entity.pdbx_description
1 polymer ?
#
loop_
_entity_poly.entity_id
_entity_poly.type
_entity_poly.pdbx_seq_one_letter_code
_entity_poly.pdbx_strand_id
1 'polypeptide(L)'
;MKHLSTILLLAASMSAGAQTHVFDVNTKKLGAPVQPTMYGIFFEDINYAADGGLYAELVMNRSFEYPNHFAGWDVSGNVTIKEDGPFERNPHYVRMSPTGHGDKHSMIENRGFFGMGVKGGQEYRFSVWARVPDGGKATLWIDLVDNATMGEDQKLCNAGIEVSGSEWKKYTTTLKPKTTFAKAHLRVWADSNVTTDVEHVSLFPTDTWKGRENGMRKDLAQALFDMHPGVFRFPGGCIVEGTDLATRYQWKNTVGPVENRPLNENRWHYTFTNRYFPDYYQSYGLGFFEFFQLCEDFGSEALPVI
;
A
#
# COMPACT_ATOMS: atom_id res chain seq x y z
N MET A 1 40.44 30.00 -51.43
CA MET A 1 41.07 28.94 -50.61
C MET A 1 40.26 28.61 -49.36
N LYS A 2 39.59 29.52 -48.70
CA LYS A 2 38.81 29.23 -47.48
C LYS A 2 37.58 28.31 -47.72
N HIS A 3 36.97 28.33 -48.90
CA HIS A 3 35.82 27.50 -49.24
C HIS A 3 36.19 26.06 -49.61
N LEU A 4 37.39 25.81 -50.08
CA LEU A 4 37.88 24.47 -50.43
C LEU A 4 38.17 23.63 -49.19
N SER A 5 38.68 24.28 -48.12
CA SER A 5 38.97 23.61 -46.83
C SER A 5 37.65 23.22 -46.10
N THR A 6 36.61 24.04 -46.21
CA THR A 6 35.30 23.75 -45.60
C THR A 6 34.59 22.55 -46.29
N ILE A 7 34.70 22.44 -47.61
CA ILE A 7 34.13 21.34 -48.37
C ILE A 7 34.89 20.01 -48.08
N LEU A 8 36.19 20.05 -47.86
CA LEU A 8 36.98 18.86 -47.47
C LEU A 8 36.63 18.41 -46.07
N LEU A 9 36.39 19.32 -45.11
CA LEU A 9 35.93 18.93 -43.74
C LEU A 9 34.54 18.35 -43.74
N LEU A 10 33.60 18.89 -44.54
CA LEU A 10 32.26 18.30 -44.67
C LEU A 10 32.29 16.93 -45.37
N ALA A 11 33.12 16.72 -46.37
CA ALA A 11 33.29 15.42 -47.03
C ALA A 11 33.93 14.37 -46.12
N ALA A 12 34.85 14.79 -45.22
CA ALA A 12 35.43 13.88 -44.22
C ALA A 12 34.44 13.48 -43.08
N SER A 13 33.46 14.34 -42.76
CA SER A 13 32.46 14.03 -41.78
C SER A 13 31.37 13.08 -42.30
N MET A 14 31.20 12.98 -43.62
CA MET A 14 30.19 12.07 -44.22
C MET A 14 30.71 10.64 -44.43
N SER A 15 31.99 10.38 -44.19
CA SER A 15 32.58 9.04 -44.30
C SER A 15 32.74 8.27 -42.99
N ALA A 16 32.13 8.76 -41.90
CA ALA A 16 31.92 7.98 -40.70
C ALA A 16 30.77 6.99 -40.95
N GLY A 17 31.01 5.99 -41.77
CA GLY A 17 30.10 4.89 -41.97
C GLY A 17 29.84 4.20 -40.64
N ALA A 18 28.57 4.01 -40.30
CA ALA A 18 28.23 3.22 -39.15
C ALA A 18 28.84 1.82 -39.31
N GLN A 19 29.67 1.42 -38.37
CA GLN A 19 30.28 0.08 -38.39
C GLN A 19 29.14 -0.94 -38.20
N THR A 20 28.89 -1.75 -39.23
CA THR A 20 27.87 -2.81 -39.14
C THR A 20 28.52 -3.98 -38.39
N HIS A 21 27.98 -4.30 -37.23
CA HIS A 21 28.33 -5.50 -36.50
C HIS A 21 27.36 -6.61 -36.89
N VAL A 22 27.92 -7.72 -37.37
CA VAL A 22 27.13 -8.91 -37.72
C VAL A 22 27.31 -9.93 -36.59
N PHE A 23 26.21 -10.36 -35.99
CA PHE A 23 26.17 -11.48 -35.05
C PHE A 23 25.69 -12.72 -35.80
N ASP A 24 26.54 -13.73 -35.91
CA ASP A 24 26.19 -15.04 -36.48
C ASP A 24 25.77 -15.97 -35.32
N VAL A 25 24.49 -16.25 -35.20
CA VAL A 25 23.93 -17.10 -34.16
C VAL A 25 23.68 -18.49 -34.69
N ASN A 26 24.56 -19.44 -34.33
CA ASN A 26 24.39 -20.83 -34.68
C ASN A 26 23.50 -21.57 -33.67
N THR A 27 22.20 -21.64 -33.93
CA THR A 27 21.19 -22.26 -33.06
C THR A 27 21.32 -23.79 -32.94
N LYS A 28 22.15 -24.44 -33.76
CA LYS A 28 22.45 -25.88 -33.67
C LYS A 28 23.60 -26.20 -32.71
N LYS A 29 24.42 -25.20 -32.38
CA LYS A 29 25.53 -25.35 -31.43
C LYS A 29 25.07 -24.77 -30.08
N LEU A 30 24.48 -25.62 -29.27
CA LEU A 30 24.01 -25.21 -27.92
C LEU A 30 25.25 -25.01 -27.02
N GLY A 31 25.20 -23.94 -26.21
CA GLY A 31 26.12 -23.68 -25.11
C GLY A 31 25.72 -24.39 -23.82
N ALA A 32 26.16 -23.86 -22.69
CA ALA A 32 25.70 -24.32 -21.39
C ALA A 32 24.22 -24.05 -21.21
N PRO A 33 23.46 -24.93 -20.52
CA PRO A 33 22.06 -24.70 -20.25
C PRO A 33 21.90 -23.44 -19.37
N VAL A 34 20.88 -22.66 -19.67
CA VAL A 34 20.47 -21.52 -18.82
C VAL A 34 19.90 -22.08 -17.52
N GLN A 35 20.51 -21.69 -16.40
CA GLN A 35 20.01 -22.09 -15.09
C GLN A 35 18.66 -21.38 -14.79
N PRO A 36 17.72 -22.03 -14.10
CA PRO A 36 16.44 -21.40 -13.74
C PRO A 36 16.60 -20.07 -12.98
N THR A 37 17.66 -19.95 -12.18
CA THR A 37 17.96 -18.74 -11.39
C THR A 37 18.77 -17.67 -12.12
N MET A 38 19.01 -17.83 -13.43
CA MET A 38 19.74 -16.82 -14.21
C MET A 38 18.93 -15.55 -14.49
N TYR A 39 17.62 -15.61 -14.35
CA TYR A 39 16.75 -14.45 -14.44
C TYR A 39 15.68 -14.48 -13.35
N GLY A 40 15.12 -13.32 -13.04
CA GLY A 40 14.12 -13.20 -12.03
C GLY A 40 13.57 -11.78 -11.93
N ILE A 41 12.97 -11.48 -10.81
CA ILE A 41 12.39 -10.18 -10.53
C ILE A 41 13.22 -9.47 -9.47
N PHE A 42 13.54 -8.21 -9.71
CA PHE A 42 13.97 -7.27 -8.70
C PHE A 42 12.74 -6.43 -8.30
N PHE A 43 12.36 -6.54 -7.05
CA PHE A 43 11.29 -5.74 -6.47
C PHE A 43 11.88 -4.69 -5.53
N GLU A 44 11.44 -3.46 -5.70
CA GLU A 44 11.72 -2.36 -4.78
C GLU A 44 10.45 -1.53 -4.58
N ASP A 45 10.19 -1.12 -3.34
CA ASP A 45 9.04 -0.29 -3.02
C ASP A 45 9.25 1.16 -3.48
N ILE A 46 9.04 1.38 -4.76
CA ILE A 46 9.06 2.68 -5.45
C ILE A 46 7.67 2.97 -6.00
N ASN A 47 7.20 4.21 -5.91
CA ASN A 47 5.90 4.64 -6.42
C ASN A 47 4.74 3.78 -5.89
N TYR A 48 4.76 3.46 -4.61
CA TYR A 48 3.74 2.62 -3.96
C TYR A 48 3.66 1.20 -4.55
N ALA A 49 4.80 0.58 -4.84
CA ALA A 49 4.83 -0.77 -5.37
C ALA A 49 4.43 -1.83 -4.32
N ALA A 50 4.69 -1.58 -3.04
CA ALA A 50 4.23 -2.41 -1.92
C ALA A 50 2.86 -1.93 -1.42
N ASP A 51 2.83 -0.97 -0.50
CA ASP A 51 1.59 -0.36 0.00
C ASP A 51 0.88 0.37 -1.14
N GLY A 52 -0.40 0.06 -1.39
CA GLY A 52 -1.16 0.60 -2.52
C GLY A 52 -0.86 -0.05 -3.89
N GLY A 53 0.08 -1.00 -3.91
CA GLY A 53 0.51 -1.76 -5.08
C GLY A 53 0.28 -3.26 -4.92
N LEU A 54 1.36 -4.02 -4.75
CA LEU A 54 1.31 -5.49 -4.65
C LEU A 54 0.59 -5.96 -3.38
N TYR A 55 0.80 -5.29 -2.26
CA TYR A 55 0.06 -5.55 -1.01
C TYR A 55 -1.38 -5.05 -1.15
N ALA A 56 -2.34 -5.93 -0.88
CA ALA A 56 -3.74 -5.67 -1.22
C ALA A 56 -4.50 -4.76 -0.23
N GLU A 57 -3.80 -4.17 0.77
CA GLU A 57 -4.39 -3.17 1.67
C GLU A 57 -4.86 -1.94 0.91
N LEU A 58 -6.11 -1.54 1.11
CA LEU A 58 -6.71 -0.39 0.45
C LEU A 58 -6.61 0.90 1.28
N VAL A 59 -6.41 0.79 2.60
CA VAL A 59 -6.38 1.93 3.51
C VAL A 59 -4.96 2.50 3.61
N MET A 60 -4.80 3.76 3.24
CA MET A 60 -3.56 4.51 3.44
C MET A 60 -3.47 4.99 4.89
N ASN A 61 -2.25 4.94 5.50
CA ASN A 61 -2.03 5.41 6.87
C ASN A 61 -3.02 4.81 7.89
N ARG A 62 -3.16 3.48 7.86
CA ARG A 62 -4.16 2.72 8.61
C ARG A 62 -4.04 2.83 10.13
N SER A 63 -2.84 3.14 10.66
CA SER A 63 -2.54 3.28 12.08
C SER A 63 -2.25 4.72 12.50
N PHE A 64 -2.51 5.71 11.64
CA PHE A 64 -2.36 7.15 11.95
C PHE A 64 -0.94 7.56 12.35
N GLU A 65 0.08 6.81 11.94
CA GLU A 65 1.48 7.00 12.33
C GLU A 65 2.25 7.97 11.41
N TYR A 66 1.67 8.41 10.29
CA TYR A 66 2.33 9.43 9.48
C TYR A 66 2.54 10.72 10.29
N PRO A 67 3.60 11.52 10.06
CA PRO A 67 3.81 12.79 10.76
C PRO A 67 2.61 13.75 10.70
N ASN A 68 1.92 13.78 9.56
CA ASN A 68 0.56 14.27 9.50
C ASN A 68 -0.38 13.08 9.74
N HIS A 69 -0.83 12.90 10.97
CA HIS A 69 -1.65 11.74 11.36
C HIS A 69 -2.89 11.54 10.51
N PHE A 70 -3.42 12.63 9.94
CA PHE A 70 -4.57 12.57 9.03
C PHE A 70 -4.17 12.56 7.54
N ALA A 71 -2.90 12.32 7.19
CA ALA A 71 -2.53 12.09 5.79
C ALA A 71 -3.31 10.88 5.22
N GLY A 72 -4.01 11.09 4.11
CA GLY A 72 -4.92 10.10 3.50
C GLY A 72 -6.32 10.04 4.13
N TRP A 73 -6.58 10.82 5.19
CA TRP A 73 -7.84 10.89 5.91
C TRP A 73 -8.46 12.27 5.86
N ASP A 74 -9.73 12.35 5.55
CA ASP A 74 -10.58 13.50 5.83
C ASP A 74 -11.32 13.27 7.14
N VAL A 75 -11.53 14.34 7.91
CA VAL A 75 -12.18 14.26 9.21
C VAL A 75 -13.34 15.23 9.30
N SER A 76 -14.40 14.85 9.99
CA SER A 76 -15.56 15.68 10.26
C SER A 76 -16.06 15.46 11.67
N GLY A 77 -16.63 16.50 12.27
CA GLY A 77 -17.11 16.45 13.65
C GLY A 77 -15.99 16.63 14.68
N ASN A 78 -16.13 15.97 15.82
CA ASN A 78 -15.19 16.05 16.94
C ASN A 78 -14.24 14.86 16.92
N VAL A 79 -13.18 14.96 16.12
CA VAL A 79 -12.18 13.91 15.88
C VAL A 79 -10.80 14.38 16.35
N THR A 80 -10.13 13.59 17.16
CA THR A 80 -8.80 13.92 17.70
C THR A 80 -7.86 12.72 17.65
N ILE A 81 -6.55 12.97 17.49
CA ILE A 81 -5.51 11.95 17.66
C ILE A 81 -5.15 11.82 19.14
N LYS A 82 -4.91 10.58 19.55
CA LYS A 82 -4.39 10.17 20.85
C LYS A 82 -3.16 9.27 20.61
N GLU A 83 -2.29 9.15 21.62
CA GLU A 83 -0.99 8.47 21.53
C GLU A 83 -0.76 7.39 22.61
N ASP A 84 -1.81 6.99 23.31
CA ASP A 84 -1.82 5.93 24.31
C ASP A 84 -2.57 4.68 23.82
N GLY A 85 -2.35 4.32 22.56
CA GLY A 85 -3.01 3.22 21.86
C GLY A 85 -2.53 1.83 22.29
N PRO A 86 -3.09 0.78 21.68
CA PRO A 86 -2.88 -0.61 22.09
C PRO A 86 -1.52 -1.18 21.67
N PHE A 87 -0.80 -0.51 20.76
CA PHE A 87 0.44 -1.04 20.18
C PHE A 87 1.63 -0.16 20.52
N GLU A 88 2.67 -0.76 21.09
CA GLU A 88 3.86 -0.05 21.54
C GLU A 88 4.55 0.75 20.43
N ARG A 89 4.56 0.21 19.21
CA ARG A 89 5.27 0.81 18.07
C ARG A 89 4.36 1.58 17.11
N ASN A 90 3.06 1.52 17.34
CA ASN A 90 2.01 2.27 16.66
C ASN A 90 1.03 2.78 17.72
N PRO A 91 1.44 3.77 18.55
CA PRO A 91 0.63 4.21 19.69
C PRO A 91 -0.50 5.16 19.32
N HIS A 92 -0.52 5.71 18.09
CA HIS A 92 -1.52 6.69 17.70
C HIS A 92 -2.84 6.03 17.35
N TYR A 93 -3.93 6.69 17.74
CA TYR A 93 -5.28 6.27 17.37
C TYR A 93 -6.21 7.48 17.25
N VAL A 94 -7.34 7.28 16.63
CA VAL A 94 -8.38 8.30 16.48
C VAL A 94 -9.44 8.13 17.56
N ARG A 95 -9.76 9.23 18.22
CA ARG A 95 -10.94 9.36 19.08
C ARG A 95 -12.02 10.16 18.37
N MET A 96 -13.17 9.53 18.18
CA MET A 96 -14.41 10.15 17.71
C MET A 96 -15.30 10.43 18.91
N SER A 97 -15.52 11.71 19.23
CA SER A 97 -16.34 12.15 20.36
C SER A 97 -17.65 12.74 19.88
N PRO A 98 -18.68 12.79 20.74
CA PRO A 98 -19.92 13.46 20.43
C PRO A 98 -19.73 14.89 19.96
N THR A 99 -20.48 15.31 18.95
CA THR A 99 -20.43 16.68 18.41
C THR A 99 -21.25 17.69 19.22
N GLY A 100 -22.10 17.21 20.11
CA GLY A 100 -23.10 18.04 20.81
C GLY A 100 -24.29 18.41 19.95
N HIS A 101 -24.35 17.96 18.69
CA HIS A 101 -25.47 18.16 17.77
C HIS A 101 -25.99 16.79 17.34
N GLY A 102 -27.20 16.42 17.75
CA GLY A 102 -27.70 15.05 17.65
C GLY A 102 -27.83 14.45 16.25
N ASP A 103 -27.78 15.27 15.21
CA ASP A 103 -27.83 14.87 13.80
C ASP A 103 -26.45 14.81 13.13
N LYS A 104 -25.39 15.20 13.84
CA LYS A 104 -24.00 15.22 13.32
C LYS A 104 -23.17 14.16 13.99
N HIS A 105 -22.47 13.39 13.19
CA HIS A 105 -21.56 12.34 13.64
C HIS A 105 -20.11 12.77 13.48
N SER A 106 -19.27 12.29 14.38
CA SER A 106 -17.81 12.33 14.18
C SER A 106 -17.43 11.20 13.23
N MET A 107 -16.61 11.51 12.24
CA MET A 107 -16.36 10.65 11.08
C MET A 107 -14.93 10.82 10.57
N ILE A 108 -14.36 9.73 10.10
CA ILE A 108 -13.12 9.70 9.33
C ILE A 108 -13.40 9.05 7.98
N GLU A 109 -12.75 9.56 6.93
CA GLU A 109 -12.91 9.06 5.57
C GLU A 109 -11.55 8.87 4.90
N ASN A 110 -11.23 7.65 4.48
CA ASN A 110 -9.98 7.31 3.81
C ASN A 110 -10.15 7.27 2.30
N ARG A 111 -9.27 7.96 1.59
CA ARG A 111 -9.27 8.03 0.12
C ARG A 111 -8.46 6.91 -0.54
N GLY A 112 -7.83 6.02 0.25
CA GLY A 112 -6.87 5.05 -0.25
C GLY A 112 -5.62 5.70 -0.83
N PHE A 113 -4.86 4.95 -1.60
CA PHE A 113 -3.62 5.43 -2.21
C PHE A 113 -3.84 6.28 -3.47
N PHE A 114 -4.96 6.21 -4.15
CA PHE A 114 -5.41 7.03 -5.30
C PHE A 114 -6.89 6.83 -5.56
N GLY A 115 -7.64 6.59 -4.53
CA GLY A 115 -8.95 6.00 -4.53
C GLY A 115 -8.87 4.49 -4.35
N MET A 116 -9.93 3.91 -3.82
CA MET A 116 -10.05 2.46 -3.61
C MET A 116 -10.77 1.84 -4.80
N GLY A 117 -10.07 1.02 -5.59
CA GLY A 117 -10.70 0.25 -6.65
C GLY A 117 -11.53 -0.88 -6.05
N VAL A 118 -12.86 -0.81 -6.19
CA VAL A 118 -13.77 -1.86 -5.73
C VAL A 118 -14.55 -2.47 -6.90
N LYS A 119 -14.77 -3.79 -6.84
CA LYS A 119 -15.54 -4.54 -7.85
C LYS A 119 -16.91 -4.90 -7.31
N GLY A 120 -17.95 -4.64 -8.08
CA GLY A 120 -19.32 -5.03 -7.73
C GLY A 120 -19.44 -6.54 -7.52
N GLY A 121 -20.08 -6.95 -6.42
CA GLY A 121 -20.25 -8.34 -6.04
C GLY A 121 -19.06 -9.02 -5.37
N GLN A 122 -17.88 -8.39 -5.36
CA GLN A 122 -16.71 -8.88 -4.61
C GLN A 122 -16.85 -8.52 -3.14
N GLU A 123 -16.35 -9.39 -2.27
CA GLU A 123 -16.31 -9.16 -0.83
C GLU A 123 -14.98 -8.52 -0.40
N TYR A 124 -15.08 -7.61 0.57
CA TYR A 124 -13.95 -6.92 1.18
C TYR A 124 -14.04 -7.10 2.68
N ARG A 125 -12.96 -7.57 3.29
CA ARG A 125 -12.85 -7.69 4.74
C ARG A 125 -12.39 -6.36 5.31
N PHE A 126 -13.26 -5.76 6.11
CA PHE A 126 -12.91 -4.64 6.98
C PHE A 126 -12.47 -5.16 8.33
N SER A 127 -11.44 -4.56 8.91
CA SER A 127 -11.06 -4.79 10.31
C SER A 127 -10.61 -3.48 10.96
N VAL A 128 -10.82 -3.41 12.28
CA VAL A 128 -10.44 -2.25 13.09
C VAL A 128 -10.22 -2.70 14.52
N TRP A 129 -9.26 -2.11 15.21
CA TRP A 129 -9.19 -2.15 16.66
C TRP A 129 -10.00 -1.00 17.21
N ALA A 130 -10.92 -1.29 18.13
CA ALA A 130 -11.80 -0.29 18.68
C ALA A 130 -12.15 -0.54 20.14
N ARG A 131 -12.58 0.53 20.82
CA ARG A 131 -13.11 0.49 22.18
C ARG A 131 -14.10 1.63 22.41
N VAL A 132 -14.90 1.51 23.47
CA VAL A 132 -15.69 2.60 24.04
C VAL A 132 -15.02 2.97 25.37
N PRO A 133 -14.19 4.04 25.43
CA PRO A 133 -13.31 4.28 26.59
C PRO A 133 -14.06 4.45 27.93
N ASP A 134 -15.25 4.99 27.90
CA ASP A 134 -16.11 5.15 29.08
C ASP A 134 -16.91 3.89 29.43
N GLY A 135 -16.68 2.79 28.71
CA GLY A 135 -17.49 1.57 28.79
C GLY A 135 -18.82 1.68 28.04
N GLY A 136 -19.60 0.62 28.05
CA GLY A 136 -20.87 0.58 27.31
C GLY A 136 -20.72 0.07 25.89
N LYS A 137 -21.57 0.57 24.98
CA LYS A 137 -21.67 0.11 23.59
C LYS A 137 -21.85 1.28 22.64
N ALA A 138 -21.30 1.15 21.45
CA ALA A 138 -21.53 2.04 20.32
C ALA A 138 -21.67 1.23 19.05
N THR A 139 -22.40 1.72 18.07
CA THR A 139 -22.35 1.18 16.72
C THR A 139 -21.32 1.96 15.91
N LEU A 140 -20.34 1.23 15.39
CA LEU A 140 -19.40 1.75 14.41
C LEU A 140 -19.95 1.41 13.03
N TRP A 141 -20.22 2.42 12.23
CA TRP A 141 -20.72 2.30 10.88
C TRP A 141 -19.59 2.41 9.87
N ILE A 142 -19.60 1.55 8.88
CA ILE A 142 -18.61 1.47 7.82
C ILE A 142 -19.32 1.58 6.48
N ASP A 143 -19.01 2.63 5.71
CA ASP A 143 -19.56 2.86 4.40
C ASP A 143 -18.45 2.82 3.34
N LEU A 144 -18.67 2.11 2.23
CA LEU A 144 -17.97 2.39 0.99
C LEU A 144 -18.83 3.35 0.17
N VAL A 145 -18.23 4.46 -0.24
CA VAL A 145 -18.94 5.53 -0.96
C VAL A 145 -18.26 5.83 -2.29
N ASP A 146 -19.04 6.22 -3.28
CA ASP A 146 -18.50 6.88 -4.47
C ASP A 146 -18.42 8.39 -4.17
N ASN A 147 -17.30 8.99 -4.40
CA ASN A 147 -17.15 10.44 -4.28
C ASN A 147 -17.26 11.12 -5.67
N ALA A 148 -18.06 10.56 -6.56
CA ALA A 148 -18.13 10.99 -7.95
C ALA A 148 -18.97 12.26 -8.17
N THR A 149 -19.85 12.61 -7.24
CA THR A 149 -20.73 13.78 -7.35
C THR A 149 -20.59 14.68 -6.13
N MET A 150 -20.15 15.92 -6.34
CA MET A 150 -20.14 16.94 -5.28
C MET A 150 -21.54 17.11 -4.70
N GLY A 151 -21.76 16.58 -3.50
CA GLY A 151 -22.95 16.83 -2.69
C GLY A 151 -23.88 15.65 -2.42
N GLU A 152 -23.79 14.55 -3.16
CA GLU A 152 -24.58 13.34 -2.92
C GLU A 152 -23.71 12.08 -3.10
N ASP A 153 -22.96 11.72 -2.05
CA ASP A 153 -22.21 10.48 -2.03
C ASP A 153 -23.16 9.29 -2.11
N GLN A 154 -23.03 8.47 -3.15
CA GLN A 154 -23.78 7.23 -3.21
C GLN A 154 -23.07 6.14 -2.40
N LYS A 155 -23.79 5.54 -1.47
CA LYS A 155 -23.31 4.38 -0.74
C LYS A 155 -23.25 3.17 -1.68
N LEU A 156 -22.06 2.65 -1.90
CA LEU A 156 -21.86 1.41 -2.65
C LEU A 156 -22.25 0.19 -1.81
N CYS A 157 -21.94 0.23 -0.52
CA CYS A 157 -22.43 -0.69 0.52
C CYS A 157 -22.12 -0.11 1.90
N ASN A 158 -22.72 -0.72 2.93
CA ASN A 158 -22.46 -0.38 4.32
C ASN A 158 -22.55 -1.60 5.23
N ALA A 159 -21.96 -1.48 6.43
CA ALA A 159 -22.10 -2.41 7.53
C ALA A 159 -22.06 -1.67 8.87
N GLY A 160 -22.60 -2.29 9.92
CA GLY A 160 -22.51 -1.83 11.29
C GLY A 160 -21.82 -2.87 12.17
N ILE A 161 -20.99 -2.43 13.10
CA ILE A 161 -20.33 -3.28 14.10
C ILE A 161 -20.66 -2.75 15.49
N GLU A 162 -21.16 -3.60 16.39
CA GLU A 162 -21.30 -3.25 17.80
C GLU A 162 -19.92 -3.32 18.48
N VAL A 163 -19.39 -2.18 18.88
CA VAL A 163 -18.18 -2.04 19.71
C VAL A 163 -18.59 -1.94 21.17
N SER A 164 -17.94 -2.69 22.05
CA SER A 164 -18.32 -2.72 23.47
C SER A 164 -17.12 -2.82 24.42
N GLY A 165 -17.24 -2.09 25.53
CA GLY A 165 -16.28 -2.09 26.64
C GLY A 165 -15.08 -1.17 26.42
N SER A 166 -14.32 -0.93 27.49
CA SER A 166 -13.19 -0.01 27.56
C SER A 166 -11.87 -0.62 27.05
N GLU A 167 -11.82 -1.95 26.92
CA GLU A 167 -10.64 -2.65 26.43
C GLU A 167 -10.59 -2.69 24.91
N TRP A 168 -9.40 -2.53 24.35
CA TRP A 168 -9.16 -2.66 22.93
C TRP A 168 -9.44 -4.07 22.43
N LYS A 169 -10.24 -4.17 21.36
CA LYS A 169 -10.55 -5.44 20.68
C LYS A 169 -10.53 -5.23 19.17
N LYS A 170 -10.14 -6.29 18.46
CA LYS A 170 -10.25 -6.32 17.00
C LYS A 170 -11.65 -6.73 16.59
N TYR A 171 -12.27 -5.90 15.76
CA TYR A 171 -13.58 -6.14 15.16
C TYR A 171 -13.44 -6.32 13.66
N THR A 172 -14.27 -7.16 13.07
CA THR A 172 -14.24 -7.44 11.63
C THR A 172 -15.65 -7.48 11.07
N THR A 173 -15.79 -7.06 9.83
CA THR A 173 -17.03 -7.25 9.04
C THR A 173 -16.68 -7.38 7.56
N THR A 174 -17.67 -7.77 6.74
CA THR A 174 -17.52 -7.90 5.30
C THR A 174 -18.38 -6.84 4.61
N LEU A 175 -17.77 -6.15 3.66
CA LEU A 175 -18.42 -5.20 2.76
C LEU A 175 -18.54 -5.82 1.38
N LYS A 176 -19.70 -5.66 0.73
CA LYS A 176 -19.97 -6.17 -0.60
C LYS A 176 -20.62 -5.08 -1.47
N PRO A 177 -19.81 -4.29 -2.19
CA PRO A 177 -20.33 -3.23 -3.04
C PRO A 177 -21.21 -3.83 -4.15
N LYS A 178 -22.29 -3.12 -4.49
CA LYS A 178 -23.22 -3.55 -5.54
C LYS A 178 -22.68 -3.26 -6.93
N THR A 179 -21.87 -2.21 -7.07
CA THR A 179 -21.32 -1.74 -8.33
C THR A 179 -19.81 -1.63 -8.29
N THR A 180 -19.18 -1.73 -9.46
CA THR A 180 -17.73 -1.50 -9.60
C THR A 180 -17.45 0.00 -9.65
N PHE A 181 -16.49 0.45 -8.85
CA PHE A 181 -16.07 1.83 -8.80
C PHE A 181 -14.56 1.95 -8.60
N ALA A 182 -13.91 2.84 -9.37
CA ALA A 182 -12.44 2.91 -9.42
C ALA A 182 -11.83 3.75 -8.30
N LYS A 183 -12.60 4.68 -7.72
CA LYS A 183 -12.12 5.65 -6.73
C LYS A 183 -13.08 5.78 -5.55
N ALA A 184 -13.50 4.64 -5.00
CA ALA A 184 -14.30 4.62 -3.78
C ALA A 184 -13.48 5.13 -2.59
N HIS A 185 -14.19 5.60 -1.58
CA HIS A 185 -13.64 5.96 -0.28
C HIS A 185 -14.25 5.08 0.81
N LEU A 186 -13.46 4.87 1.86
CA LEU A 186 -13.92 4.18 3.08
C LEU A 186 -14.25 5.22 4.15
N ARG A 187 -15.50 5.24 4.59
CA ARG A 187 -15.99 6.13 5.64
C ARG A 187 -16.27 5.32 6.90
N VAL A 188 -15.76 5.78 8.04
CA VAL A 188 -15.98 5.17 9.35
C VAL A 188 -16.53 6.24 10.28
N TRP A 189 -17.67 5.97 10.92
CA TRP A 189 -18.32 6.90 11.83
C TRP A 189 -19.03 6.18 12.96
N ALA A 190 -19.19 6.84 14.10
CA ALA A 190 -19.79 6.28 15.29
C ALA A 190 -21.09 6.98 15.65
N ASP A 191 -21.90 6.35 16.49
CA ASP A 191 -23.11 6.95 17.05
C ASP A 191 -22.81 8.31 17.69
N SER A 192 -23.69 9.27 17.52
CA SER A 192 -23.46 10.69 17.84
C SER A 192 -23.33 11.01 19.33
N ASN A 193 -23.68 10.08 20.20
CA ASN A 193 -23.75 10.27 21.65
C ASN A 193 -22.72 9.48 22.46
N VAL A 194 -21.83 8.74 21.81
CA VAL A 194 -20.85 7.88 22.47
C VAL A 194 -19.43 8.15 21.93
N THR A 195 -18.46 8.32 22.83
CA THR A 195 -17.06 8.38 22.43
C THR A 195 -16.58 6.99 22.01
N THR A 196 -15.96 6.91 20.84
CA THR A 196 -15.40 5.67 20.30
C THR A 196 -13.98 5.91 19.84
N ASP A 197 -13.06 5.05 20.28
CA ASP A 197 -11.66 5.02 19.85
C ASP A 197 -11.49 3.96 18.77
N VAL A 198 -10.73 4.30 17.71
CA VAL A 198 -10.40 3.39 16.59
C VAL A 198 -8.92 3.47 16.24
N GLU A 199 -8.34 2.31 15.97
CA GLU A 199 -6.94 2.16 15.56
C GLU A 199 -6.84 1.02 14.52
N HIS A 200 -5.78 1.04 13.70
CA HIS A 200 -5.47 0.04 12.67
C HIS A 200 -6.67 -0.31 11.79
N VAL A 201 -7.19 0.71 11.11
CA VAL A 201 -8.31 0.58 10.16
C VAL A 201 -7.82 -0.04 8.88
N SER A 202 -8.39 -1.15 8.46
CA SER A 202 -7.89 -1.97 7.34
C SER A 202 -9.03 -2.46 6.45
N LEU A 203 -8.78 -2.53 5.14
CA LEU A 203 -9.74 -3.02 4.15
C LEU A 203 -9.03 -3.83 3.06
N PHE A 204 -9.27 -5.13 3.01
CA PHE A 204 -8.71 -6.04 2.02
C PHE A 204 -9.80 -6.68 1.15
N PRO A 205 -9.55 -6.88 -0.16
CA PRO A 205 -10.35 -7.84 -0.92
C PRO A 205 -10.20 -9.24 -0.31
N THR A 206 -11.27 -10.02 -0.29
CA THR A 206 -11.18 -11.43 0.12
C THR A 206 -10.57 -12.31 -0.98
N ASP A 207 -10.68 -11.90 -2.24
CA ASP A 207 -10.06 -12.55 -3.40
C ASP A 207 -8.61 -12.07 -3.61
N THR A 208 -7.72 -12.48 -2.70
CA THR A 208 -6.29 -12.24 -2.78
C THR A 208 -5.56 -13.35 -3.57
N TRP A 209 -4.29 -13.16 -3.90
CA TRP A 209 -3.45 -14.20 -4.50
C TRP A 209 -3.44 -15.47 -3.62
N LYS A 210 -3.78 -16.61 -4.24
CA LYS A 210 -3.94 -17.91 -3.57
C LYS A 210 -4.85 -17.88 -2.33
N GLY A 211 -5.73 -16.90 -2.21
CA GLY A 211 -6.67 -16.79 -1.10
C GLY A 211 -6.02 -16.49 0.25
N ARG A 212 -4.78 -15.99 0.28
CA ARG A 212 -4.09 -15.67 1.53
C ARG A 212 -4.74 -14.48 2.21
N GLU A 213 -5.03 -14.63 3.49
CA GLU A 213 -5.59 -13.54 4.30
C GLU A 213 -4.61 -12.36 4.34
N ASN A 214 -5.12 -11.13 4.11
CA ASN A 214 -4.32 -9.91 4.03
C ASN A 214 -3.11 -10.05 3.09
N GLY A 215 -3.29 -10.80 2.01
CA GLY A 215 -2.25 -11.14 1.05
C GLY A 215 -2.09 -10.13 -0.07
N MET A 216 -1.56 -10.63 -1.19
CA MET A 216 -1.22 -9.81 -2.35
C MET A 216 -2.43 -9.61 -3.27
N ARG A 217 -2.42 -8.51 -4.00
CA ARG A 217 -3.35 -8.27 -5.10
C ARG A 217 -3.23 -9.39 -6.12
N LYS A 218 -4.37 -10.04 -6.38
CA LYS A 218 -4.42 -11.23 -7.25
C LYS A 218 -3.95 -10.95 -8.67
N ASP A 219 -4.35 -9.82 -9.25
CA ASP A 219 -4.00 -9.42 -10.59
C ASP A 219 -2.49 -9.17 -10.75
N LEU A 220 -1.88 -8.45 -9.81
CA LEU A 220 -0.45 -8.13 -9.85
C LEU A 220 0.41 -9.36 -9.55
N ALA A 221 0.07 -10.12 -8.51
CA ALA A 221 0.83 -11.32 -8.16
C ALA A 221 0.72 -12.38 -9.26
N GLN A 222 -0.44 -12.52 -9.92
CA GLN A 222 -0.59 -13.40 -11.09
C GLN A 222 0.31 -12.97 -12.25
N ALA A 223 0.35 -11.68 -12.56
CA ALA A 223 1.22 -11.18 -13.64
C ALA A 223 2.70 -11.44 -13.37
N LEU A 224 3.14 -11.30 -12.10
CA LEU A 224 4.51 -11.64 -11.70
C LEU A 224 4.77 -13.15 -11.76
N PHE A 225 3.83 -13.97 -11.33
CA PHE A 225 3.91 -15.42 -11.39
C PHE A 225 4.02 -15.93 -12.83
N ASP A 226 3.25 -15.34 -13.77
CA ASP A 226 3.24 -15.73 -15.19
C ASP A 226 4.58 -15.43 -15.89
N MET A 227 5.44 -14.61 -15.29
CA MET A 227 6.81 -14.39 -15.74
C MET A 227 7.76 -15.56 -15.41
N HIS A 228 7.32 -16.51 -14.58
CA HIS A 228 8.09 -17.67 -14.11
C HIS A 228 9.49 -17.28 -13.57
N PRO A 229 9.57 -16.33 -12.61
CA PRO A 229 10.88 -15.89 -12.11
C PRO A 229 11.62 -17.01 -11.38
N GLY A 230 12.85 -17.28 -11.75
CA GLY A 230 13.70 -18.24 -11.04
C GLY A 230 14.22 -17.67 -9.72
N VAL A 231 14.34 -16.34 -9.61
CA VAL A 231 14.76 -15.64 -8.39
C VAL A 231 13.91 -14.40 -8.17
N PHE A 232 13.63 -14.08 -6.92
CA PHE A 232 12.93 -12.87 -6.52
C PHE A 232 13.77 -12.10 -5.51
N ARG A 233 14.34 -10.95 -5.94
CA ARG A 233 15.15 -10.06 -5.11
C ARG A 233 14.27 -8.99 -4.48
N PHE A 234 14.35 -8.85 -3.16
CA PHE A 234 13.55 -7.92 -2.36
C PHE A 234 14.31 -7.43 -1.11
N PRO A 235 13.86 -6.39 -0.41
CA PRO A 235 12.74 -5.49 -0.68
C PRO A 235 13.14 -4.34 -1.60
N GLY A 236 14.35 -4.30 -2.08
CA GLY A 236 14.90 -3.27 -2.94
C GLY A 236 16.42 -3.19 -2.87
N GLY A 237 16.96 -2.05 -3.23
CA GLY A 237 18.37 -1.66 -3.08
C GLY A 237 18.45 -0.38 -2.28
N CYS A 238 18.15 0.78 -2.89
CA CYS A 238 18.23 2.07 -2.22
C CYS A 238 17.32 2.20 -1.00
N ILE A 239 16.14 1.56 -0.99
CA ILE A 239 15.28 1.58 0.20
C ILE A 239 15.90 0.85 1.40
N VAL A 240 16.80 -0.12 1.16
CA VAL A 240 17.49 -0.84 2.24
C VAL A 240 18.49 0.08 2.92
N GLU A 241 19.20 0.91 2.15
CA GLU A 241 20.12 1.91 2.70
C GLU A 241 19.37 2.98 3.52
N GLY A 242 18.14 3.34 3.09
CA GLY A 242 17.42 4.49 3.63
C GLY A 242 18.08 5.82 3.23
N THR A 243 17.66 6.90 3.85
CA THR A 243 18.30 8.22 3.73
C THR A 243 19.44 8.36 4.74
N ASP A 244 19.28 7.73 5.88
CA ASP A 244 20.21 7.68 6.99
C ASP A 244 20.04 6.39 7.79
N LEU A 245 20.79 6.26 8.90
CA LEU A 245 20.75 5.08 9.74
C LEU A 245 19.39 4.86 10.42
N ALA A 246 18.63 5.92 10.66
CA ALA A 246 17.31 5.81 11.30
C ALA A 246 16.25 5.30 10.32
N THR A 247 16.33 5.72 9.05
CA THR A 247 15.34 5.41 8.01
C THR A 247 15.68 4.16 7.17
N ARG A 248 16.86 3.53 7.44
CA ARG A 248 17.23 2.28 6.74
C ARG A 248 16.18 1.19 6.95
N TYR A 249 15.98 0.35 5.96
CA TYR A 249 15.08 -0.79 6.07
C TYR A 249 15.58 -1.81 7.09
N GLN A 250 14.85 -1.95 8.18
CA GLN A 250 15.15 -2.93 9.23
C GLN A 250 14.24 -4.14 9.08
N TRP A 251 14.72 -5.22 8.46
CA TRP A 251 13.91 -6.40 8.23
C TRP A 251 13.26 -6.96 9.51
N LYS A 252 13.92 -6.82 10.68
CA LYS A 252 13.36 -7.23 11.98
C LYS A 252 12.10 -6.47 12.37
N ASN A 253 11.91 -5.26 11.84
CA ASN A 253 10.72 -4.45 12.05
C ASN A 253 9.55 -4.91 11.19
N THR A 254 9.79 -5.75 10.19
CA THR A 254 8.82 -6.18 9.19
C THR A 254 8.22 -7.56 9.49
N VAL A 255 8.55 -8.16 10.63
CA VAL A 255 8.04 -9.46 11.09
C VAL A 255 7.22 -9.30 12.37
N GLY A 256 6.36 -10.28 12.65
CA GLY A 256 5.42 -10.24 13.75
C GLY A 256 4.07 -9.62 13.35
N PRO A 257 3.18 -9.35 14.33
CA PRO A 257 1.86 -8.78 14.08
C PRO A 257 1.95 -7.46 13.32
N VAL A 258 1.19 -7.33 12.25
CA VAL A 258 1.24 -6.14 11.37
C VAL A 258 0.83 -4.85 12.08
N GLU A 259 -0.02 -4.98 13.10
CA GLU A 259 -0.48 -3.88 13.93
C GLU A 259 0.64 -3.22 14.74
N ASN A 260 1.73 -3.96 15.02
CA ASN A 260 2.87 -3.46 15.79
C ASN A 260 4.15 -3.30 14.95
N ARG A 261 4.04 -3.35 13.61
CA ARG A 261 5.16 -3.02 12.72
C ARG A 261 5.26 -1.50 12.59
N PRO A 262 6.41 -0.88 12.90
CA PRO A 262 6.50 0.58 12.89
C PRO A 262 6.45 1.14 11.48
N LEU A 263 5.97 2.36 11.36
CA LEU A 263 6.12 3.14 10.14
C LEU A 263 7.61 3.37 9.84
N ASN A 264 7.99 3.29 8.57
CA ASN A 264 9.31 3.68 8.10
C ASN A 264 9.19 4.72 6.99
N GLU A 265 10.03 5.74 7.05
CA GLU A 265 10.12 6.70 5.96
C GLU A 265 10.79 6.03 4.76
N ASN A 266 10.14 6.07 3.59
CA ASN A 266 10.68 5.49 2.38
C ASN A 266 11.84 6.36 1.85
N ARG A 267 12.92 5.72 1.40
CA ARG A 267 14.08 6.38 0.76
C ARG A 267 13.67 7.40 -0.32
N TRP A 268 12.60 7.12 -1.03
CA TRP A 268 12.13 7.92 -2.15
C TRP A 268 11.24 9.11 -1.73
N HIS A 269 10.96 9.27 -0.43
CA HIS A 269 10.20 10.39 0.11
C HIS A 269 10.82 11.74 -0.32
N TYR A 270 12.10 11.96 -0.07
CA TYR A 270 12.79 13.21 -0.43
C TYR A 270 13.01 13.39 -1.92
N THR A 271 13.20 12.32 -2.67
CA THR A 271 13.44 12.39 -4.11
C THR A 271 12.21 12.90 -4.87
N PHE A 272 11.04 12.76 -4.28
CA PHE A 272 9.77 13.07 -4.92
C PHE A 272 8.98 14.21 -4.25
N THR A 273 9.63 15.06 -3.45
CA THR A 273 9.01 16.18 -2.71
C THR A 273 8.17 17.13 -3.54
N ASN A 274 8.43 17.24 -4.84
CA ASN A 274 7.65 18.07 -5.76
C ASN A 274 6.57 17.29 -6.52
N ARG A 275 6.31 16.04 -6.16
CA ARG A 275 5.30 15.19 -6.79
C ARG A 275 4.01 15.17 -5.99
N TYR A 276 3.00 14.50 -6.56
CA TYR A 276 1.65 14.36 -5.99
C TYR A 276 1.62 13.66 -4.60
N PHE A 277 2.74 13.11 -4.12
CA PHE A 277 2.82 12.26 -2.93
C PHE A 277 3.99 12.69 -2.05
N PRO A 278 3.82 13.79 -1.28
CA PRO A 278 4.85 14.23 -0.34
C PRO A 278 5.03 13.25 0.84
N ASP A 279 4.00 12.44 1.14
CA ASP A 279 3.97 11.54 2.29
C ASP A 279 4.20 10.10 1.81
N TYR A 280 5.47 9.69 1.65
CA TYR A 280 5.81 8.36 1.20
C TYR A 280 6.48 7.55 2.31
N TYR A 281 5.68 6.72 2.94
CA TYR A 281 6.07 5.87 4.06
C TYR A 281 5.75 4.41 3.75
N GLN A 282 6.42 3.51 4.47
CA GLN A 282 6.21 2.06 4.40
C GLN A 282 5.55 1.60 5.69
N SER A 283 4.41 0.94 5.59
CA SER A 283 3.72 0.34 6.75
C SER A 283 4.31 -1.00 7.16
N TYR A 284 5.23 -1.54 6.36
CA TYR A 284 5.74 -2.91 6.48
C TYR A 284 4.66 -4.01 6.45
N GLY A 285 3.49 -3.72 5.90
CA GLY A 285 2.46 -4.72 5.66
C GLY A 285 2.96 -5.86 4.77
N LEU A 286 3.68 -5.51 3.69
CA LEU A 286 4.50 -6.43 2.91
C LEU A 286 5.90 -6.45 3.51
N GLY A 287 6.13 -7.35 4.45
CA GLY A 287 7.40 -7.54 5.14
C GLY A 287 8.15 -8.80 4.70
N PHE A 288 9.23 -9.14 5.40
CA PHE A 288 10.06 -10.29 5.03
C PHE A 288 9.29 -11.60 5.05
N PHE A 289 8.42 -11.82 6.02
CA PHE A 289 7.60 -13.03 6.05
C PHE A 289 6.75 -13.16 4.79
N GLU A 290 6.08 -12.08 4.40
CA GLU A 290 5.21 -12.03 3.22
C GLU A 290 6.00 -12.18 1.91
N PHE A 291 7.22 -11.62 1.84
CA PHE A 291 8.10 -11.81 0.68
C PHE A 291 8.57 -13.25 0.54
N PHE A 292 9.00 -13.90 1.62
CA PHE A 292 9.38 -15.31 1.58
C PHE A 292 8.20 -16.20 1.19
N GLN A 293 7.02 -15.93 1.73
CA GLN A 293 5.80 -16.64 1.35
C GLN A 293 5.47 -16.45 -0.14
N LEU A 294 5.67 -15.25 -0.66
CA LEU A 294 5.48 -14.96 -2.10
C LEU A 294 6.48 -15.72 -2.96
N CYS A 295 7.75 -15.81 -2.54
CA CYS A 295 8.76 -16.60 -3.24
C CYS A 295 8.38 -18.09 -3.28
N GLU A 296 7.91 -18.65 -2.15
CA GLU A 296 7.41 -20.02 -2.09
C GLU A 296 6.23 -20.23 -3.05
N ASP A 297 5.29 -19.29 -3.06
CA ASP A 297 4.12 -19.31 -3.93
C ASP A 297 4.47 -19.24 -5.42
N PHE A 298 5.54 -18.54 -5.77
CA PHE A 298 6.05 -18.44 -7.15
C PHE A 298 6.94 -19.62 -7.55
N GLY A 299 7.46 -20.38 -6.59
CA GLY A 299 8.51 -21.39 -6.83
C GLY A 299 9.85 -20.73 -7.18
N SER A 300 10.09 -19.51 -6.70
CA SER A 300 11.29 -18.72 -6.93
C SER A 300 12.25 -18.84 -5.74
N GLU A 301 13.56 -18.82 -6.02
CA GLU A 301 14.56 -18.63 -4.98
C GLU A 301 14.48 -17.21 -4.40
N ALA A 302 14.49 -17.10 -3.07
CA ALA A 302 14.46 -15.82 -2.40
C ALA A 302 15.86 -15.19 -2.33
N LEU A 303 15.99 -13.94 -2.77
CA LEU A 303 17.23 -13.15 -2.68
C LEU A 303 16.97 -11.90 -1.82
N PRO A 304 16.95 -12.05 -0.48
CA PRO A 304 16.74 -10.91 0.42
C PRO A 304 17.96 -10.00 0.45
N VAL A 305 17.72 -8.68 0.44
CA VAL A 305 18.72 -7.63 0.65
C VAL A 305 18.56 -7.09 2.06
N ILE A 306 19.66 -7.02 2.84
CA ILE A 306 19.69 -6.63 4.25
C ILE A 306 20.81 -5.62 4.52
#